data_26da556d61deec55e0f844db1b3dd28d
#
_entry.id   26da556d61deec55e0f844db1b3dd28d
#
_cell.length_a   1.000
_cell.length_b   1.000
_cell.length_c   1.000
_cell.angle_alpha   90.00
_cell.angle_beta   90.00
_cell.angle_gamma   90.00
#
_symmetry.space_group_name_H-M   'P 1'
#
loop_
_entity.id
_entity.type
_entity.pdbx_description
1 polymer ?
#
loop_
_entity_poly.entity_id
_entity_poly.type
_entity_poly.pdbx_seq_one_letter_code
_entity_poly.pdbx_strand_id
1 'polypeptide(L)'
;LEVYGSTTGNTESIAHAIEAKLQAAGNDVTVVNAADAQADGLADGYDAVLFGASCWGDEDIEMQEDFAALFENADKMNLKGKKIAAFASGDRSYPHFCGAVDVVEETGKKLGAEIITDGLRIEGDGSDCEDDIASWADDIAKAV
;
A
#
# COMPACT_ATOMS: atom_id res chain seq x y z
N LEU A 1 7.96 6.74 -0.97
CA LEU A 1 8.00 5.50 -1.78
C LEU A 1 6.62 4.87 -1.79
N GLU A 2 6.18 4.43 -2.93
CA GLU A 2 4.94 3.70 -3.10
C GLU A 2 5.25 2.36 -3.76
N VAL A 3 4.93 1.27 -3.09
CA VAL A 3 5.18 -0.10 -3.57
C VAL A 3 3.86 -0.83 -3.74
N TYR A 4 3.61 -1.38 -4.92
CA TYR A 4 2.35 -2.06 -5.19
C TYR A 4 2.56 -3.43 -5.85
N GLY A 5 1.62 -4.34 -5.59
CA GLY A 5 1.52 -5.61 -6.30
C GLY A 5 0.17 -5.70 -7.01
N SER A 6 0.20 -5.93 -8.32
CA SER A 6 -1.00 -5.95 -9.14
C SER A 6 -0.90 -7.02 -10.22
N THR A 7 -1.95 -7.81 -10.39
CA THR A 7 -2.03 -8.83 -11.45
C THR A 7 -2.96 -8.36 -12.57
N THR A 8 -4.11 -7.78 -12.22
CA THR A 8 -5.13 -7.37 -13.20
C THR A 8 -5.07 -5.87 -13.54
N GLY A 9 -4.20 -5.12 -12.87
CA GLY A 9 -4.04 -3.68 -13.07
C GLY A 9 -4.88 -2.81 -12.14
N ASN A 10 -5.74 -3.37 -11.31
CA ASN A 10 -6.58 -2.57 -10.40
C ASN A 10 -5.76 -1.82 -9.35
N THR A 11 -4.86 -2.52 -8.67
CA THR A 11 -3.99 -1.90 -7.66
C THR A 11 -3.03 -0.90 -8.31
N GLU A 12 -2.53 -1.24 -9.49
CA GLU A 12 -1.66 -0.32 -10.27
C GLU A 12 -2.38 0.98 -10.60
N SER A 13 -3.63 0.92 -11.04
CA SER A 13 -4.45 2.12 -11.30
C SER A 13 -4.59 2.98 -10.06
N ILE A 14 -4.87 2.36 -8.91
CA ILE A 14 -5.00 3.07 -7.64
C ILE A 14 -3.67 3.71 -7.25
N ALA A 15 -2.57 2.98 -7.39
CA ALA A 15 -1.24 3.46 -7.08
C ALA A 15 -0.88 4.72 -7.90
N HIS A 16 -1.16 4.71 -9.19
CA HIS A 16 -0.90 5.88 -10.04
C HIS A 16 -1.80 7.06 -9.72
N ALA A 17 -3.06 6.82 -9.33
CA ALA A 17 -3.96 7.88 -8.89
C ALA A 17 -3.45 8.55 -7.61
N ILE A 18 -2.95 7.77 -6.65
CA ILE A 18 -2.34 8.28 -5.43
C ILE A 18 -1.08 9.08 -5.74
N GLU A 19 -0.23 8.54 -6.62
CA GLU A 19 0.99 9.23 -7.07
C GLU A 19 0.69 10.62 -7.60
N ALA A 20 -0.27 10.74 -8.50
CA ALA A 20 -0.65 12.01 -9.11
C ALA A 20 -1.10 13.03 -8.06
N LYS A 21 -1.88 12.59 -7.08
CA LYS A 21 -2.36 13.48 -6.00
C LYS A 21 -1.24 13.92 -5.07
N LEU A 22 -0.33 13.03 -4.73
CA LEU A 22 0.79 13.37 -3.85
C LEU A 22 1.79 14.29 -4.56
N GLN A 23 2.05 14.09 -5.83
CA GLN A 23 2.90 14.99 -6.63
C GLN A 23 2.28 16.38 -6.74
N ALA A 24 0.96 16.46 -6.95
CA ALA A 24 0.23 17.73 -6.99
C ALA A 24 0.30 18.48 -5.65
N ALA A 25 0.46 17.75 -4.54
CA ALA A 25 0.63 18.34 -3.22
C ALA A 25 2.09 18.73 -2.90
N GLY A 26 3.01 18.55 -3.84
CA GLY A 26 4.41 18.95 -3.70
C GLY A 26 5.36 17.87 -3.19
N ASN A 27 4.92 16.62 -3.16
CA ASN A 27 5.76 15.51 -2.70
C ASN A 27 6.49 14.82 -3.85
N ASP A 28 7.71 14.38 -3.57
CA ASP A 28 8.46 13.52 -4.50
C ASP A 28 8.00 12.07 -4.28
N VAL A 29 7.47 11.46 -5.32
CA VAL A 29 6.93 10.10 -5.25
C VAL A 29 7.71 9.18 -6.18
N THR A 30 8.20 8.07 -5.62
CA THR A 30 8.79 6.99 -6.41
C THR A 30 7.84 5.79 -6.31
N VAL A 31 7.39 5.29 -7.46
CA VAL A 31 6.46 4.16 -7.53
C VAL A 31 7.20 2.93 -8.05
N VAL A 32 7.09 1.83 -7.33
CA VAL A 32 7.77 0.58 -7.67
C VAL A 32 6.77 -0.57 -7.65
N ASN A 33 6.81 -1.40 -8.69
CA ASN A 33 6.07 -2.66 -8.71
C ASN A 33 6.80 -3.67 -7.81
N ALA A 34 6.05 -4.38 -6.97
CA ALA A 34 6.62 -5.37 -6.05
C ALA A 34 7.46 -6.44 -6.77
N ALA A 35 7.10 -6.78 -8.00
CA ALA A 35 7.87 -7.72 -8.81
C ALA A 35 9.31 -7.26 -9.10
N ASP A 36 9.52 -5.94 -9.09
CA ASP A 36 10.82 -5.31 -9.36
C ASP A 36 11.53 -4.82 -8.10
N ALA A 37 10.88 -4.92 -6.94
CA ALA A 37 11.40 -4.41 -5.69
C ALA A 37 12.21 -5.45 -4.93
N GLN A 38 13.15 -4.97 -4.12
CA GLN A 38 13.93 -5.81 -3.21
C GLN A 38 13.64 -5.37 -1.77
N ALA A 39 13.49 -6.35 -0.87
CA ALA A 39 13.16 -6.07 0.53
C ALA A 39 14.33 -5.42 1.29
N ASP A 40 15.56 -5.83 1.02
CA ASP A 40 16.73 -5.32 1.73
C ASP A 40 16.87 -3.79 1.56
N GLY A 41 16.67 -3.06 2.66
CA GLY A 41 16.81 -1.60 2.66
C GLY A 41 15.77 -0.86 1.83
N LEU A 42 14.63 -1.45 1.55
CA LEU A 42 13.59 -0.87 0.68
C LEU A 42 13.20 0.54 1.11
N ALA A 43 13.04 0.78 2.41
CA ALA A 43 12.61 2.07 2.95
C ALA A 43 13.74 3.08 3.14
N ASP A 44 14.99 2.70 2.89
CA ASP A 44 16.14 3.58 3.09
C ASP A 44 16.07 4.81 2.17
N GLY A 45 16.27 5.98 2.76
CA GLY A 45 16.24 7.24 2.01
C GLY A 45 14.85 7.82 1.80
N TYR A 46 13.80 7.19 2.30
CA TYR A 46 12.42 7.67 2.19
C TYR A 46 11.85 8.02 3.56
N ASP A 47 11.07 9.09 3.63
CA ASP A 47 10.37 9.50 4.86
C ASP A 47 9.16 8.63 5.15
N ALA A 48 8.48 8.18 4.10
CA ALA A 48 7.27 7.38 4.21
C ALA A 48 7.22 6.32 3.10
N VAL A 49 6.58 5.22 3.40
CA VAL A 49 6.36 4.12 2.44
C VAL A 49 4.88 3.77 2.42
N LEU A 50 4.29 3.76 1.23
CA LEU A 50 2.92 3.32 1.01
C LEU A 50 2.96 1.92 0.39
N PHE A 51 2.22 0.99 0.97
CA PHE A 51 2.14 -0.38 0.47
C PHE A 51 0.76 -0.67 -0.08
N GLY A 52 0.69 -1.21 -1.28
CA GLY A 52 -0.57 -1.56 -1.91
C GLY A 52 -0.56 -2.93 -2.54
N ALA A 53 -1.66 -3.66 -2.41
CA ALA A 53 -1.80 -4.98 -3.01
C ALA A 53 -3.26 -5.29 -3.32
N SER A 54 -3.49 -6.10 -4.36
CA SER A 54 -4.76 -6.77 -4.52
C SER A 54 -4.81 -7.96 -3.57
N CYS A 55 -5.98 -8.27 -3.04
CA CYS A 55 -6.16 -9.37 -2.11
C CYS A 55 -7.52 -10.04 -2.29
N TRP A 56 -7.56 -11.32 -1.92
CA TRP A 56 -8.74 -12.17 -1.99
C TRP A 56 -8.63 -13.26 -0.92
N GLY A 57 -9.52 -14.22 -0.93
CA GLY A 57 -9.50 -15.36 -0.03
C GLY A 57 -10.77 -15.47 0.82
N ASP A 58 -11.18 -16.69 1.12
CA ASP A 58 -12.39 -16.98 1.91
C ASP A 58 -12.06 -17.18 3.39
N GLU A 59 -11.10 -18.03 3.71
CA GLU A 59 -10.69 -18.34 5.08
C GLU A 59 -9.46 -17.55 5.50
N ASP A 60 -8.47 -17.50 4.61
CA ASP A 60 -7.22 -16.78 4.82
C ASP A 60 -7.14 -15.57 3.89
N ILE A 61 -6.43 -14.54 4.32
CA ILE A 61 -6.14 -13.38 3.49
C ILE A 61 -5.08 -13.77 2.47
N GLU A 62 -5.42 -13.70 1.20
CA GLU A 62 -4.48 -13.93 0.10
C GLU A 62 -4.19 -12.63 -0.60
N MET A 63 -2.91 -12.30 -0.77
CA MET A 63 -2.44 -11.08 -1.42
C MET A 63 -1.81 -11.40 -2.78
N GLN A 64 -1.76 -10.40 -3.64
CA GLN A 64 -1.07 -10.50 -4.91
C GLN A 64 0.33 -11.13 -4.70
N GLU A 65 0.68 -12.08 -5.55
CA GLU A 65 1.82 -12.99 -5.36
C GLU A 65 3.16 -12.25 -5.19
N ASP A 66 3.45 -11.28 -6.05
CA ASP A 66 4.71 -10.53 -5.99
C ASP A 66 4.81 -9.72 -4.70
N PHE A 67 3.69 -9.13 -4.28
CA PHE A 67 3.63 -8.36 -3.03
C PHE A 67 3.79 -9.28 -1.82
N ALA A 68 3.13 -10.42 -1.81
CA ALA A 68 3.24 -11.38 -0.71
C ALA A 68 4.68 -11.85 -0.54
N ALA A 69 5.35 -12.20 -1.63
CA ALA A 69 6.75 -12.63 -1.60
C ALA A 69 7.68 -11.52 -1.07
N LEU A 70 7.48 -10.28 -1.50
CA LEU A 70 8.25 -9.15 -1.01
C LEU A 70 8.00 -8.89 0.47
N PHE A 71 6.73 -8.92 0.89
CA PHE A 71 6.33 -8.54 2.23
C PHE A 71 6.67 -9.60 3.28
N GLU A 72 6.92 -10.85 2.89
CA GLU A 72 7.48 -11.87 3.78
C GLU A 72 8.82 -11.45 4.38
N ASN A 73 9.54 -10.58 3.70
CA ASN A 73 10.83 -10.06 4.12
C ASN A 73 10.74 -8.61 4.64
N ALA A 74 9.58 -8.21 5.17
CA ALA A 74 9.36 -6.84 5.67
C ALA A 74 10.36 -6.45 6.76
N ASP A 75 10.84 -7.39 7.55
CA ASP A 75 11.86 -7.16 8.58
C ASP A 75 13.18 -6.66 8.01
N LYS A 76 13.45 -6.88 6.72
CA LYS A 76 14.66 -6.42 6.03
C LYS A 76 14.52 -5.04 5.40
N MET A 77 13.32 -4.48 5.41
CA MET A 77 13.02 -3.19 4.76
C MET A 77 13.45 -1.96 5.55
N ASN A 78 13.86 -2.12 6.80
CA ASN A 78 14.23 -1.02 7.70
C ASN A 78 13.06 -0.07 7.98
N LEU A 79 11.90 -0.64 8.33
CA LEU A 79 10.68 0.12 8.57
C LEU A 79 10.62 0.80 9.95
N LYS A 80 11.50 0.44 10.88
CA LYS A 80 11.49 1.01 12.23
C LYS A 80 11.62 2.52 12.19
N GLY A 81 10.66 3.22 12.79
CA GLY A 81 10.64 4.68 12.81
C GLY A 81 10.16 5.32 11.51
N LYS A 82 9.82 4.53 10.50
CA LYS A 82 9.29 5.05 9.24
C LYS A 82 7.78 5.23 9.33
N LYS A 83 7.28 6.20 8.58
CA LYS A 83 5.83 6.40 8.41
C LYS A 83 5.35 5.48 7.33
N ILE A 84 4.31 4.71 7.59
CA ILE A 84 3.73 3.82 6.59
C ILE A 84 2.21 3.95 6.54
N ALA A 85 1.66 3.61 5.39
CA ALA A 85 0.23 3.46 5.20
C ALA A 85 -0.03 2.39 4.15
N ALA A 86 -1.23 1.83 4.15
CA ALA A 86 -1.58 0.74 3.27
C ALA A 86 -2.81 1.06 2.44
N PHE A 87 -2.83 0.57 1.20
CA PHE A 87 -4.02 0.59 0.37
C PHE A 87 -4.19 -0.77 -0.29
N ALA A 88 -5.41 -1.12 -0.65
CA ALA A 88 -5.66 -2.41 -1.28
C ALA A 88 -6.84 -2.32 -2.24
N SER A 89 -6.81 -3.17 -3.25
CA SER A 89 -7.96 -3.43 -4.10
C SER A 89 -8.46 -4.85 -3.83
N GLY A 90 -9.77 -5.04 -3.91
CA GLY A 90 -10.36 -6.33 -3.65
C GLY A 90 -11.80 -6.41 -4.12
N ASP A 91 -12.49 -7.48 -3.74
CA ASP A 91 -13.88 -7.72 -4.04
C ASP A 91 -14.63 -7.91 -2.73
N ARG A 92 -15.71 -7.16 -2.53
CA ARG A 92 -16.53 -7.22 -1.31
C ARG A 92 -17.25 -8.55 -1.10
N SER A 93 -17.29 -9.39 -2.13
CA SER A 93 -17.83 -10.75 -2.00
C SER A 93 -16.95 -11.65 -1.13
N TYR A 94 -15.69 -11.31 -0.91
CA TYR A 94 -14.80 -12.05 -0.03
C TYR A 94 -14.90 -11.57 1.41
N PRO A 95 -14.89 -12.51 2.40
CA PRO A 95 -14.99 -12.15 3.84
C PRO A 95 -13.90 -11.19 4.32
N HIS A 96 -12.69 -11.32 3.80
CA HIS A 96 -11.55 -10.47 4.15
C HIS A 96 -11.34 -9.36 3.10
N PHE A 97 -12.36 -8.57 2.84
CA PHE A 97 -12.27 -7.47 1.88
C PHE A 97 -11.09 -6.56 2.16
N CYS A 98 -10.16 -6.47 1.19
CA CYS A 98 -8.93 -5.66 1.30
C CYS A 98 -8.10 -5.97 2.57
N GLY A 99 -8.07 -7.24 2.96
CA GLY A 99 -7.32 -7.68 4.14
C GLY A 99 -5.83 -7.43 4.10
N ALA A 100 -5.27 -7.16 2.92
CA ALA A 100 -3.87 -6.75 2.79
C ALA A 100 -3.54 -5.52 3.63
N VAL A 101 -4.49 -4.59 3.79
CA VAL A 101 -4.35 -3.42 4.66
C VAL A 101 -4.05 -3.87 6.09
N ASP A 102 -4.82 -4.83 6.60
CA ASP A 102 -4.64 -5.32 7.97
C ASP A 102 -3.28 -5.98 8.17
N VAL A 103 -2.84 -6.76 7.19
CA VAL A 103 -1.53 -7.42 7.21
C VAL A 103 -0.40 -6.40 7.26
N VAL A 104 -0.45 -5.38 6.42
CA VAL A 104 0.57 -4.33 6.37
C VAL A 104 0.62 -3.55 7.68
N GLU A 105 -0.53 -3.13 8.18
CA GLU A 105 -0.60 -2.34 9.41
C GLU A 105 -0.11 -3.13 10.63
N GLU A 106 -0.54 -4.38 10.76
CA GLU A 106 -0.12 -5.25 11.85
C GLU A 106 1.39 -5.51 11.81
N THR A 107 1.92 -5.84 10.64
CA THR A 107 3.35 -6.10 10.46
C THR A 107 4.17 -4.84 10.72
N GLY A 108 3.71 -3.69 10.23
CA GLY A 108 4.38 -2.41 10.47
C GLY A 108 4.48 -2.07 11.94
N LYS A 109 3.41 -2.27 12.68
CA LYS A 109 3.40 -2.05 14.14
C LYS A 109 4.40 -2.95 14.86
N LYS A 110 4.48 -4.22 14.46
CA LYS A 110 5.44 -5.17 15.04
C LYS A 110 6.89 -4.76 14.77
N LEU A 111 7.14 -4.13 13.63
CA LEU A 111 8.48 -3.70 13.24
C LEU A 111 8.85 -2.29 13.74
N GLY A 112 7.95 -1.62 14.44
CA GLY A 112 8.19 -0.30 14.99
C GLY A 112 7.95 0.87 14.03
N ALA A 113 7.20 0.64 12.96
CA ALA A 113 6.78 1.70 12.04
C ALA A 113 5.56 2.44 12.59
N GLU A 114 5.37 3.68 12.12
CA GLU A 114 4.22 4.50 12.46
C GLU A 114 3.16 4.40 11.37
N ILE A 115 1.95 3.99 11.74
CA ILE A 115 0.81 3.97 10.81
C ILE A 115 0.18 5.35 10.81
N ILE A 116 0.33 6.09 9.72
CA ILE A 116 -0.01 7.52 9.67
C ILE A 116 -1.47 7.82 9.36
N THR A 117 -2.19 6.85 8.81
CA THR A 117 -3.63 6.98 8.56
C THR A 117 -4.25 5.58 8.39
N ASP A 118 -5.57 5.51 8.52
CA ASP A 118 -6.30 4.27 8.24
C ASP A 118 -6.09 3.85 6.78
N GLY A 119 -6.02 2.55 6.54
CA GLY A 119 -5.81 2.02 5.21
C GLY A 119 -6.96 2.31 4.25
N LEU A 120 -6.62 2.46 2.98
CA LEU A 120 -7.60 2.67 1.89
C LEU A 120 -8.03 1.31 1.32
N ARG A 121 -9.32 1.05 1.32
CA ARG A 121 -9.91 -0.22 0.85
C ARG A 121 -10.83 0.07 -0.33
N ILE A 122 -10.43 -0.38 -1.51
CA ILE A 122 -11.12 -0.07 -2.77
C ILE A 122 -11.62 -1.36 -3.43
N GLU A 123 -12.87 -1.34 -3.89
CA GLU A 123 -13.38 -2.40 -4.75
C GLU A 123 -13.10 -2.05 -6.21
N GLY A 124 -12.54 -3.01 -6.96
CA GLY A 124 -12.23 -2.81 -8.38
C GLY A 124 -10.97 -1.95 -8.60
N ASP A 125 -11.00 -1.13 -9.63
CA ASP A 125 -9.86 -0.32 -10.06
C ASP A 125 -9.82 1.10 -9.48
N GLY A 126 -10.80 1.45 -8.64
CA GLY A 126 -10.88 2.77 -8.02
C GLY A 126 -11.50 3.86 -8.89
N SER A 127 -11.97 3.56 -10.11
CA SER A 127 -12.56 4.56 -11.00
C SER A 127 -13.82 5.20 -10.41
N ASP A 128 -14.56 4.47 -9.57
CA ASP A 128 -15.75 4.95 -8.88
C ASP A 128 -15.44 5.55 -7.50
N CYS A 129 -14.17 5.57 -7.11
CA CYS A 129 -13.73 5.97 -5.77
C CYS A 129 -12.70 7.10 -5.79
N GLU A 130 -12.72 7.95 -6.82
CA GLU A 130 -11.74 9.04 -6.96
C GLU A 130 -11.71 9.97 -5.75
N ASP A 131 -12.87 10.27 -5.16
CA ASP A 131 -12.95 11.13 -3.98
C ASP A 131 -12.30 10.49 -2.75
N ASP A 132 -12.49 9.18 -2.58
CA ASP A 132 -11.87 8.44 -1.48
C ASP A 132 -10.35 8.40 -1.64
N ILE A 133 -9.87 8.17 -2.84
CA ILE A 133 -8.44 8.15 -3.16
C ILE A 133 -7.84 9.53 -2.92
N ALA A 134 -8.49 10.59 -3.37
CA ALA A 134 -8.02 11.97 -3.19
C ALA A 134 -7.96 12.35 -1.71
N SER A 135 -8.99 12.01 -0.94
CA SER A 135 -9.05 12.28 0.50
C SER A 135 -7.93 11.55 1.24
N TRP A 136 -7.70 10.28 0.91
CA TRP A 136 -6.65 9.49 1.52
C TRP A 136 -5.26 10.06 1.20
N ALA A 137 -5.04 10.45 -0.05
CA ALA A 137 -3.78 11.07 -0.47
C ALA A 137 -3.55 12.40 0.26
N ASP A 138 -4.58 13.19 0.48
CA ASP A 138 -4.49 14.42 1.28
C ASP A 138 -4.06 14.13 2.72
N ASP A 139 -4.62 13.09 3.33
CA ASP A 139 -4.24 12.67 4.69
C ASP A 139 -2.77 12.26 4.74
N ILE A 140 -2.29 11.54 3.74
CA ILE A 140 -0.87 11.18 3.63
C ILE A 140 -0.01 12.43 3.51
N ALA A 141 -0.37 13.35 2.62
CA ALA A 141 0.40 14.58 2.38
C ALA A 141 0.53 15.44 3.64
N LYS A 142 -0.52 15.46 4.48
CA LYS A 142 -0.50 16.20 5.75
C LYS A 142 0.34 15.53 6.82
N ALA A 143 0.50 14.21 6.74
CA ALA A 143 1.22 13.42 7.76
C ALA A 143 2.72 13.32 7.49
N VAL A 144 3.16 13.56 6.28
CA VAL A 144 4.58 13.44 5.89
C VAL A 144 5.31 14.78 5.84
#